data_5a1a78368edabfdd5a07ef52d74dc0f8
#
_entry.id   5a1a78368edabfdd5a07ef52d74dc0f8
#
_cell.length_a   1.000
_cell.length_b   1.000
_cell.length_c   1.000
_cell.angle_alpha   90.00
_cell.angle_beta   90.00
_cell.angle_gamma   90.00
#
_symmetry.space_group_name_H-M   'P 1'
#
loop_
_entity.id
_entity.type
_entity.pdbx_description
1 polymer ?
#
loop_
_entity_poly.entity_id
_entity_poly.type
_entity_poly.pdbx_seq_one_letter_code
_entity_poly.pdbx_strand_id
1 'polypeptide(L)' 'MTFKDKEQHLDFLKNSITYLQNLGYKNIKADMEGFETPKSYFKKGSNVSITPDIVAEKEGRKHIFDISL' A
#
# COMPACT_ATOMS: atom_id res chain seq x y z
N MET A 1 -17.45 7.58 -4.97
CA MET A 1 -16.27 7.42 -5.83
C MET A 1 -16.69 7.03 -7.24
N THR A 2 -16.21 7.73 -8.23
CA THR A 2 -16.52 7.42 -9.61
C THR A 2 -15.65 6.28 -10.12
N PHE A 3 -16.07 5.69 -11.23
CA PHE A 3 -15.32 4.64 -11.91
C PHE A 3 -13.89 5.06 -12.24
N LYS A 4 -13.77 6.30 -12.68
CA LYS A 4 -12.50 6.90 -13.10
C LYS A 4 -11.51 7.01 -11.95
N ASP A 5 -11.99 7.39 -10.78
CA ASP A 5 -11.15 7.54 -9.59
C ASP A 5 -10.57 6.20 -9.14
N LYS A 6 -11.36 5.14 -9.26
CA LYS A 6 -10.92 3.81 -8.90
C LYS A 6 -9.82 3.29 -9.82
N GLU A 7 -9.97 3.53 -11.13
CA GLU A 7 -8.94 3.15 -12.10
C GLU A 7 -7.65 3.93 -11.89
N GLN A 8 -7.74 5.23 -11.64
CA GLN A 8 -6.59 6.07 -11.36
C GLN A 8 -5.87 5.61 -10.09
N HIS A 9 -6.62 5.21 -9.07
CA HIS A 9 -6.02 4.70 -7.84
C HIS A 9 -5.23 3.41 -8.08
N LEU A 10 -5.78 2.49 -8.87
CA LEU A 10 -5.10 1.25 -9.21
C LEU A 10 -3.84 1.48 -10.02
N ASP A 11 -3.90 2.38 -11.00
CA ASP A 11 -2.73 2.74 -11.80
C ASP A 11 -1.66 3.39 -10.94
N PHE A 12 -2.05 4.23 -10.00
CA PHE A 12 -1.12 4.86 -9.07
C PHE A 12 -0.44 3.82 -8.20
N LEU A 13 -1.20 2.85 -7.70
CA LEU A 13 -0.64 1.75 -6.89
C LEU A 13 0.37 0.94 -7.69
N LYS A 14 0.05 0.58 -8.92
CA LYS A 14 0.96 -0.17 -9.78
C LYS A 14 2.26 0.57 -10.02
N ASN A 15 2.17 1.85 -10.35
CA ASN A 15 3.34 2.68 -10.58
C ASN A 15 4.18 2.84 -9.33
N SER A 16 3.53 3.00 -8.17
CA SER A 16 4.22 3.10 -6.90
C SER A 16 4.97 1.82 -6.55
N ILE A 17 4.35 0.66 -6.78
CA ILE A 17 4.98 -0.63 -6.53
C ILE A 17 6.21 -0.81 -7.41
N THR A 18 6.10 -0.51 -8.69
CA THR A 18 7.23 -0.58 -9.61
C THR A 18 8.37 0.32 -9.15
N TYR A 19 8.05 1.53 -8.73
CA TYR A 19 9.02 2.47 -8.21
C TYR A 19 9.74 1.92 -6.98
N LEU A 20 8.97 1.35 -6.04
CA LEU A 20 9.55 0.76 -4.84
C LEU A 20 10.44 -0.44 -5.15
N GLN A 21 10.03 -1.29 -6.09
CA GLN A 21 10.86 -2.41 -6.52
C GLN A 21 12.19 -1.93 -7.09
N ASN A 22 12.17 -0.85 -7.87
CA ASN A 22 13.39 -0.26 -8.43
C ASN A 22 14.30 0.33 -7.36
N LEU A 23 13.74 0.76 -6.24
CA LEU A 23 14.51 1.26 -5.11
C LEU A 23 15.07 0.17 -4.21
N GLY A 24 14.73 -1.09 -4.47
CA GLY A 24 15.23 -2.23 -3.70
C GLY A 24 14.33 -2.69 -2.57
N TYR A 25 13.09 -2.25 -2.53
CA TYR A 25 12.12 -2.73 -1.54
C TYR A 25 11.75 -4.18 -1.84
N LYS A 26 11.52 -4.94 -0.76
CA LYS A 26 11.17 -6.36 -0.82
C LYS A 26 9.87 -6.62 -0.04
N ASN A 27 9.31 -7.83 -0.23
CA ASN A 27 8.09 -8.25 0.49
C ASN A 27 6.98 -7.22 0.39
N ILE A 28 6.75 -6.71 -0.82
CA ILE A 28 5.75 -5.68 -1.07
C ILE A 28 4.36 -6.29 -0.97
N LYS A 29 3.53 -5.70 -0.12
CA LYS A 29 2.12 -6.05 0.01
C LYS A 29 1.29 -4.85 -0.39
N ALA A 30 0.22 -5.08 -1.11
CA ALA A 30 -0.62 -3.99 -1.59
C ALA A 30 -2.08 -4.44 -1.63
N ASP A 31 -2.98 -3.50 -1.41
CA ASP A 31 -4.43 -3.75 -1.48
C ASP A 31 -4.87 -3.72 -2.94
N MET A 32 -4.41 -4.70 -3.70
CA MET A 32 -4.76 -4.86 -5.10
C MET A 32 -4.57 -6.30 -5.53
N GLU A 33 -5.20 -6.67 -6.65
CA GLU A 33 -5.11 -8.01 -7.21
C GLU A 33 -3.67 -8.34 -7.59
N GLY A 34 -3.26 -9.56 -7.30
CA GLY A 34 -1.90 -10.04 -7.57
C GLY A 34 -0.91 -9.82 -6.44
N PHE A 35 -1.33 -9.17 -5.38
CA PHE A 35 -0.48 -8.91 -4.20
C PHE A 35 -1.19 -9.38 -2.95
N GLU A 36 -0.39 -9.75 -1.94
CA GLU A 36 -0.93 -10.06 -0.62
C GLU A 36 -1.45 -8.78 0.02
N THR A 37 -2.66 -8.85 0.58
CA THR A 37 -3.27 -7.69 1.24
C THR A 37 -2.54 -7.36 2.53
N PRO A 38 -2.15 -6.10 2.76
CA PRO A 38 -1.52 -5.70 4.01
C PRO A 38 -2.44 -5.94 5.20
N LYS A 39 -1.84 -6.26 6.35
CA LYS A 39 -2.61 -6.43 7.57
C LYS A 39 -3.10 -5.08 8.08
N SER A 40 -4.36 -5.09 8.53
CA SER A 40 -4.91 -3.90 9.19
C SER A 40 -4.26 -3.70 10.55
N TYR A 41 -4.17 -2.46 10.98
CA TYR A 41 -3.67 -2.12 12.30
C TYR A 41 -4.59 -1.10 12.97
N PHE A 42 -4.52 -1.02 14.29
CA PHE A 42 -5.29 -0.04 15.04
C PHE A 42 -4.39 1.15 15.35
N LYS A 43 -4.89 2.34 15.04
CA LYS A 43 -4.20 3.56 15.43
C LYS A 43 -4.25 3.67 16.96
N LYS A 44 -3.13 4.02 17.57
CA LYS A 44 -3.02 4.13 19.03
C LYS A 44 -4.10 5.07 19.59
N GLY A 45 -4.88 4.57 20.52
CA GLY A 45 -5.96 5.34 21.14
C GLY A 45 -7.25 5.37 20.34
N SER A 46 -7.36 4.56 19.27
CA SER A 46 -8.55 4.49 18.44
C SER A 46 -9.05 3.06 18.30
N ASN A 47 -10.36 2.89 18.14
CA ASN A 47 -10.98 1.60 17.88
C ASN A 47 -11.13 1.34 16.37
N VAL A 48 -10.62 2.23 15.54
CA VAL A 48 -10.74 2.12 14.08
C VAL A 48 -9.53 1.36 13.53
N SER A 49 -9.79 0.30 12.77
CA SER A 49 -8.72 -0.41 12.08
C SER A 49 -8.42 0.29 10.75
N ILE A 50 -7.15 0.34 10.41
CA ILE A 50 -6.66 0.96 9.18
C ILE A 50 -5.91 -0.08 8.37
N THR A 51 -6.27 -0.21 7.08
CA THR A 51 -5.54 -1.06 6.15
C THR A 51 -4.70 -0.15 5.26
N PRO A 52 -3.36 -0.25 5.33
CA PRO A 52 -2.52 0.58 4.47
C PRO A 52 -2.66 0.18 3.01
N ASP A 53 -2.40 1.11 2.11
CA ASP A 53 -2.43 0.83 0.68
C ASP A 53 -1.26 -0.05 0.26
N ILE A 54 -0.07 0.22 0.77
CA ILE A 54 1.14 -0.52 0.46
C ILE A 54 1.98 -0.69 1.71
N VAL A 55 2.54 -1.88 1.90
CA VAL A 55 3.57 -2.15 2.90
C VAL A 55 4.75 -2.79 2.19
N ALA A 56 5.95 -2.30 2.44
CA ALA A 56 7.17 -2.83 1.83
C ALA A 56 8.32 -2.80 2.83
N GLU A 57 9.31 -3.67 2.62
CA GLU A 57 10.47 -3.75 3.50
C GLU A 57 11.74 -3.36 2.75
N LYS A 58 12.60 -2.61 3.42
CA LYS A 58 13.92 -2.26 2.90
C LYS A 58 14.91 -2.21 4.06
N GLU A 59 16.04 -2.89 3.88
CA GLU A 59 17.11 -2.93 4.88
C GLU A 59 16.63 -3.38 6.26
N GLY A 60 15.70 -4.33 6.29
CA GLY A 60 15.14 -4.86 7.52
C GLY A 60 14.12 -3.96 8.19
N ARG A 61 13.72 -2.88 7.55
CA ARG A 61 12.73 -1.95 8.06
C ARG A 61 11.45 -2.02 7.25
N LYS A 62 10.33 -2.04 7.95
CA LYS A 62 9.02 -2.03 7.31
C LYS A 62 8.55 -0.60 7.09
N HIS A 63 8.14 -0.30 5.88
CA HIS A 63 7.61 1.01 5.51
C HIS A 63 6.14 0.87 5.11
N ILE A 64 5.32 1.78 5.61
CA ILE A 64 3.88 1.80 5.35
C ILE A 64 3.58 3.04 4.50
N PHE A 65 2.87 2.83 3.39
CA PHE A 65 2.52 3.90 2.47
C PHE A 65 1.01 4.00 2.37
N ASP A 66 0.46 5.16 2.72
CA ASP A 66 -0.94 5.47 2.53
C ASP A 66 -1.06 6.47 1.39
N ILE A 67 -1.84 6.09 0.38
CA ILE A 67 -2.04 6.92 -0.80
C ILE A 67 -3.42 7.55 -0.70
N SER A 68 -3.44 8.86 -0.63
CA SER A 68 -4.67 9.63 -0.54
C SER A 68 -4.93 10.33 -1.88
N LEU A 69 -6.09 10.10 -2.43
CA LEU A 69 -6.52 10.77 -3.66
C LEU A 69 -7.47 11.92 -3.38
#